data_27aba16cdb7e8079f75c0a0bb1dde375
#
_entry.id   27aba16cdb7e8079f75c0a0bb1dde375
#
_cell.length_a   1.000
_cell.length_b   1.000
_cell.length_c   1.000
_cell.angle_alpha   90.00
_cell.angle_beta   90.00
_cell.angle_gamma   90.00
#
_symmetry.space_group_name_H-M   'P 1'
#
loop_
_entity.id
_entity.type
_entity.pdbx_description
1 polymer ?
#
loop_
_entity_poly.entity_id
_entity_poly.type
_entity_poly.pdbx_seq_one_letter_code
_entity_poly.pdbx_strand_id
1 'polypeptide(L)'
;ADRLWQGTALETLVYHELRVYNEVSRKHRALSYYRTPAGVEVDFIIEAAGRRSESPPRVVAIEVKRAERWDRAWDKPMRGLAETKGIKVERMIGVYCGPRSYQFDNIKILPLAEFVKALFAGEIY
;
A
#
# COMPACT_ATOMS: atom_id res chain seq x y z
N ALA A 1 -17.73 13.34 -10.37
CA ALA A 1 -18.33 12.88 -9.12
C ALA A 1 -18.24 11.36 -8.98
N ASP A 2 -18.70 10.61 -9.97
CA ASP A 2 -18.72 9.15 -9.91
C ASP A 2 -17.32 8.55 -9.80
N ARG A 3 -16.39 9.09 -10.55
CA ARG A 3 -15.01 8.62 -10.58
C ARG A 3 -14.32 8.81 -9.22
N LEU A 4 -14.50 9.98 -8.62
CA LEU A 4 -13.92 10.30 -7.32
C LEU A 4 -14.55 9.43 -6.22
N TRP A 5 -15.88 9.28 -6.26
CA TRP A 5 -16.59 8.46 -5.30
C TRP A 5 -16.16 6.99 -5.38
N GLN A 6 -16.02 6.46 -6.59
CA GLN A 6 -15.59 5.08 -6.81
C GLN A 6 -14.16 4.84 -6.33
N GLY A 7 -13.26 5.80 -6.57
CA GLY A 7 -11.90 5.73 -6.07
C GLY A 7 -11.88 5.70 -4.54
N THR A 8 -12.65 6.58 -3.90
CA THR A 8 -12.78 6.63 -2.45
C THR A 8 -13.34 5.32 -1.89
N ALA A 9 -14.34 4.73 -2.57
CA ALA A 9 -14.92 3.47 -2.14
C ALA A 9 -13.91 2.32 -2.18
N LEU A 10 -13.08 2.25 -3.22
CA LEU A 10 -12.04 1.22 -3.31
C LEU A 10 -10.97 1.40 -2.22
N GLU A 11 -10.54 2.63 -1.98
CA GLU A 11 -9.61 2.93 -0.90
C GLU A 11 -10.19 2.55 0.46
N THR A 12 -11.47 2.84 0.69
CA THR A 12 -12.17 2.47 1.92
C THR A 12 -12.24 0.95 2.09
N LEU A 13 -12.49 0.23 1.00
CA LEU A 13 -12.50 -1.24 1.03
C LEU A 13 -11.13 -1.78 1.42
N VAL A 14 -10.07 -1.29 0.80
CA VAL A 14 -8.70 -1.73 1.10
C VAL A 14 -8.36 -1.39 2.56
N TYR A 15 -8.70 -0.20 3.02
CA TYR A 15 -8.48 0.20 4.41
C TYR A 15 -9.19 -0.74 5.37
N HIS A 16 -10.45 -1.08 5.07
CA HIS A 16 -11.23 -2.01 5.89
C HIS A 16 -10.56 -3.39 5.97
N GLU A 17 -10.11 -3.92 4.83
CA GLU A 17 -9.44 -5.21 4.79
C GLU A 17 -8.13 -5.19 5.60
N LEU A 18 -7.37 -4.11 5.51
CA LEU A 18 -6.16 -3.94 6.30
C LEU A 18 -6.45 -3.94 7.79
N ARG A 19 -7.51 -3.25 8.20
CA ARG A 19 -7.91 -3.20 9.61
C ARG A 19 -8.37 -4.57 10.11
N VAL A 20 -9.18 -5.27 9.32
CA VAL A 20 -9.63 -6.62 9.68
C VAL A 20 -8.45 -7.56 9.84
N TYR A 21 -7.52 -7.52 8.89
CA TYR A 21 -6.33 -8.35 8.96
C TYR A 21 -5.49 -8.03 10.21
N ASN A 22 -5.30 -6.75 10.51
CA ASN A 22 -4.59 -6.34 11.73
C ASN A 22 -5.21 -6.96 12.98
N GLU A 23 -6.54 -6.99 13.07
CA GLU A 23 -7.25 -7.55 14.19
C GLU A 23 -7.15 -9.08 14.26
N VAL A 24 -7.46 -9.77 13.15
CA VAL A 24 -7.50 -11.24 13.16
C VAL A 24 -6.10 -11.84 13.28
N SER A 25 -5.08 -11.18 12.72
CA SER A 25 -3.70 -11.64 12.84
C SER A 25 -3.05 -11.25 14.17
N ARG A 26 -3.67 -10.32 14.90
CA ARG A 26 -3.14 -9.73 16.14
C ARG A 26 -1.83 -9.01 15.95
N LYS A 27 -1.52 -8.60 14.73
CA LYS A 27 -0.28 -7.86 14.45
C LYS A 27 -0.35 -6.41 14.91
N HIS A 28 -1.52 -5.78 14.81
CA HIS A 28 -1.77 -4.41 15.26
C HIS A 28 -0.71 -3.41 14.78
N ARG A 29 -0.31 -3.51 13.52
CA ARG A 29 0.65 -2.57 12.93
C ARG A 29 0.00 -1.22 12.71
N ALA A 30 0.76 -0.15 12.91
CA ALA A 30 0.26 1.20 12.67
C ALA A 30 -0.01 1.41 11.18
N LEU A 31 -1.18 1.96 10.88
CA LEU A 31 -1.60 2.35 9.54
C LEU A 31 -1.60 3.86 9.46
N SER A 32 -1.00 4.40 8.42
CA SER A 32 -1.00 5.83 8.15
C SER A 32 -0.99 6.06 6.65
N TYR A 33 -1.02 7.31 6.25
CA TYR A 33 -0.79 7.69 4.87
C TYR A 33 0.43 8.61 4.81
N TYR A 34 0.94 8.83 3.61
CA TYR A 34 2.08 9.72 3.40
C TYR A 34 1.67 10.84 2.48
N ARG A 35 1.98 12.06 2.88
CA ARG A 35 1.72 13.24 2.08
C ARG A 35 2.83 14.26 2.30
N THR A 36 3.34 14.84 1.21
CA THR A 36 4.31 15.93 1.26
C THR A 36 3.63 17.26 0.98
N PRO A 37 4.23 18.39 1.39
CA PRO A 37 3.72 19.72 1.02
C PRO A 37 3.64 19.93 -0.49
N ALA A 38 4.46 19.23 -1.27
CA ALA A 38 4.45 19.30 -2.73
C ALA A 38 3.31 18.51 -3.37
N GLY A 39 2.48 17.83 -2.57
CA GLY A 39 1.32 17.08 -3.06
C GLY A 39 1.60 15.63 -3.44
N VAL A 40 2.77 15.09 -3.10
CA VAL A 40 3.06 13.68 -3.30
C VAL A 40 2.35 12.88 -2.22
N GLU A 41 1.61 11.84 -2.61
CA GLU A 41 0.81 11.03 -1.68
C GLU A 41 1.02 9.55 -1.90
N VAL A 42 1.03 8.78 -0.80
CA VAL A 42 0.92 7.32 -0.81
C VAL A 42 -0.27 6.96 0.06
N ASP A 43 -1.17 6.15 -0.47
CA ASP A 43 -2.46 5.89 0.18
C ASP A 43 -2.34 5.23 1.55
N PHE A 44 -1.49 4.20 1.67
CA PHE A 44 -1.32 3.51 2.95
C PHE A 44 0.14 3.22 3.21
N ILE A 45 0.54 3.47 4.45
CA ILE A 45 1.84 3.10 4.98
C ILE A 45 1.59 2.23 6.21
N ILE A 46 2.16 1.03 6.21
CA ILE A 46 1.98 0.06 7.29
C ILE A 46 3.34 -0.23 7.90
N GLU A 47 3.47 -0.09 9.21
CA GLU A 47 4.69 -0.51 9.88
C GLU A 47 4.85 -2.03 9.78
N ALA A 48 5.95 -2.47 9.17
CA ALA A 48 6.17 -3.90 8.88
C ALA A 48 6.64 -4.69 10.10
N ALA A 49 7.25 -4.00 11.08
CA ALA A 49 7.77 -4.64 12.28
C ALA A 49 7.58 -3.73 13.49
N GLY A 50 7.67 -4.29 14.68
CA GLY A 50 7.62 -3.53 15.90
C GLY A 50 8.68 -2.43 15.91
N ARG A 51 8.29 -1.27 16.42
CA ARG A 51 9.15 -0.10 16.41
C ARG A 51 10.33 -0.29 17.35
N ARG A 52 11.54 -0.12 16.83
CA ARG A 52 12.76 -0.02 17.64
C ARG A 52 13.28 1.40 17.54
N SER A 53 13.58 1.99 18.69
CA SER A 53 13.98 3.39 18.75
C SER A 53 15.29 3.71 18.02
N GLU A 54 16.13 2.71 17.77
CA GLU A 54 17.46 2.90 17.19
C GLU A 54 17.53 2.61 15.69
N SER A 55 16.41 2.22 15.08
CA SER A 55 16.38 1.83 13.67
C SER A 55 15.37 2.66 12.90
N PRO A 56 15.61 2.96 11.60
CA PRO A 56 14.58 3.55 10.77
C PRO A 56 13.33 2.66 10.76
N PRO A 57 12.14 3.23 10.80
CA PRO A 57 10.94 2.41 10.70
C PRO A 57 10.90 1.69 9.35
N ARG A 58 10.52 0.42 9.40
CA ARG A 58 10.31 -0.39 8.21
C ARG A 58 8.84 -0.38 7.88
N VAL A 59 8.52 -0.12 6.62
CA VAL A 59 7.13 0.05 6.20
C VAL A 59 6.85 -0.70 4.91
N VAL A 60 5.58 -1.00 4.73
CA VAL A 60 5.02 -1.44 3.46
C VAL A 60 4.19 -0.27 2.91
N ALA A 61 4.44 0.11 1.66
CA ALA A 61 3.71 1.18 1.00
C ALA A 61 2.69 0.59 0.04
N ILE A 62 1.47 1.09 0.05
CA ILE A 62 0.38 0.61 -0.79
C ILE A 62 -0.28 1.79 -1.49
N GLU A 63 -0.42 1.67 -2.80
CA GLU A 63 -1.15 2.62 -3.63
C GLU A 63 -2.35 1.93 -4.26
N VAL A 64 -3.51 2.56 -4.23
CA VAL A 64 -4.76 1.98 -4.71
C VAL A 64 -5.27 2.81 -5.87
N LYS A 65 -5.56 2.17 -6.99
CA LYS A 65 -6.08 2.83 -8.19
C LYS A 65 -7.26 2.06 -8.76
N ARG A 66 -8.37 2.74 -8.91
CA ARG A 66 -9.54 2.16 -9.55
C ARG A 66 -9.37 2.28 -11.08
N ALA A 67 -8.62 1.35 -11.64
CA ALA A 67 -8.34 1.30 -13.07
C ALA A 67 -8.10 -0.15 -13.46
N GLU A 68 -8.35 -0.48 -14.73
CA GLU A 68 -8.12 -1.84 -15.25
C GLU A 68 -6.71 -2.02 -15.81
N ARG A 69 -5.95 -0.93 -15.91
CA ARG A 69 -4.56 -0.94 -16.34
C ARG A 69 -3.76 -0.10 -15.34
N TRP A 70 -2.58 -0.59 -14.98
CA TRP A 70 -1.70 0.15 -14.10
C TRP A 70 -0.83 1.10 -14.91
N ASP A 71 -0.77 2.35 -14.48
CA ASP A 71 0.15 3.35 -15.04
C ASP A 71 1.35 3.46 -14.10
N ARG A 72 2.55 3.29 -14.64
CA ARG A 72 3.79 3.36 -13.86
C ARG A 72 4.02 4.72 -13.21
N ALA A 73 3.37 5.77 -13.69
CA ALA A 73 3.40 7.06 -13.00
C ALA A 73 2.77 6.99 -11.61
N TRP A 74 1.87 6.05 -11.38
CA TRP A 74 1.17 5.91 -10.10
C TRP A 74 2.04 5.30 -9.00
N ASP A 75 3.08 4.55 -9.35
CA ASP A 75 3.99 3.99 -8.33
C ASP A 75 5.17 4.92 -8.03
N LYS A 76 5.26 6.03 -8.73
CA LYS A 76 6.34 7.00 -8.52
C LYS A 76 6.38 7.56 -7.09
N PRO A 77 5.26 7.91 -6.44
CA PRO A 77 5.31 8.35 -5.04
C PRO A 77 5.89 7.31 -4.09
N MET A 78 5.57 6.02 -4.28
CA MET A 78 6.14 4.96 -3.45
C MET A 78 7.65 4.83 -3.68
N ARG A 79 8.10 4.92 -4.93
CA ARG A 79 9.53 4.88 -5.25
C ARG A 79 10.27 6.06 -4.65
N GLY A 80 9.64 7.24 -4.66
CA GLY A 80 10.21 8.42 -4.03
C GLY A 80 10.31 8.26 -2.51
N LEU A 81 9.31 7.67 -1.89
CA LEU A 81 9.33 7.38 -0.46
C LEU A 81 10.48 6.41 -0.12
N ALA A 82 10.70 5.41 -0.97
CA ALA A 82 11.76 4.43 -0.76
C ALA A 82 13.18 5.06 -0.80
N GLU A 83 13.33 6.20 -1.44
CA GLU A 83 14.58 6.93 -1.51
C GLU A 83 14.75 7.95 -0.37
N THR A 84 13.74 8.12 0.46
CA THR A 84 13.75 9.09 1.56
C THR A 84 14.55 8.55 2.73
N LYS A 85 15.42 9.39 3.30
CA LYS A 85 16.18 9.02 4.49
C LYS A 85 15.27 8.94 5.72
N GLY A 86 15.59 8.01 6.61
CA GLY A 86 14.86 7.87 7.86
C GLY A 86 13.65 6.94 7.79
N ILE A 87 13.40 6.33 6.62
CA ILE A 87 12.36 5.32 6.47
C ILE A 87 12.87 4.23 5.53
N LYS A 88 12.53 2.98 5.83
CA LYS A 88 12.90 1.86 4.98
C LYS A 88 11.64 1.19 4.44
N VAL A 89 11.45 1.30 3.14
CA VAL A 89 10.30 0.66 2.47
C VAL A 89 10.69 -0.76 2.09
N GLU A 90 10.10 -1.74 2.78
CA GLU A 90 10.37 -3.16 2.51
C GLU A 90 9.65 -3.67 1.28
N ARG A 91 8.43 -3.20 1.06
CA ARG A 91 7.59 -3.64 -0.05
C ARG A 91 6.81 -2.45 -0.58
N MET A 92 6.64 -2.43 -1.90
CA MET A 92 5.79 -1.48 -2.58
C MET A 92 4.74 -2.27 -3.35
N ILE A 93 3.47 -1.96 -3.11
CA ILE A 93 2.36 -2.71 -3.66
C ILE A 93 1.36 -1.75 -4.28
N GLY A 94 1.03 -1.98 -5.55
CA GLY A 94 -0.09 -1.33 -6.20
C GLY A 94 -1.29 -2.27 -6.22
N VAL A 95 -2.45 -1.76 -5.87
CA VAL A 95 -3.72 -2.49 -5.92
C VAL A 95 -4.61 -1.83 -6.96
N TYR A 96 -5.15 -2.61 -7.88
CA TYR A 96 -5.96 -2.07 -8.96
C TYR A 96 -7.08 -3.04 -9.34
N CYS A 97 -7.88 -2.68 -10.34
CA CYS A 97 -9.03 -3.48 -10.75
C CYS A 97 -8.78 -4.26 -12.04
N GLY A 98 -7.54 -4.41 -12.44
CA GLY A 98 -7.17 -5.19 -13.62
C GLY A 98 -7.06 -6.68 -13.32
N PRO A 99 -6.91 -7.49 -14.35
CA PRO A 99 -6.95 -8.95 -14.23
C PRO A 99 -5.63 -9.62 -13.92
N ARG A 100 -4.50 -8.92 -14.05
CA ARG A 100 -3.17 -9.54 -13.98
C ARG A 100 -2.30 -8.94 -12.90
N SER A 101 -1.45 -9.78 -12.31
CA SER A 101 -0.38 -9.34 -11.42
C SER A 101 0.86 -9.01 -12.23
N TYR A 102 1.58 -7.98 -11.79
CA TYR A 102 2.86 -7.57 -12.40
C TYR A 102 3.92 -7.42 -11.33
N GLN A 103 5.16 -7.57 -11.74
CA GLN A 103 6.33 -7.31 -10.89
C GLN A 103 7.26 -6.39 -11.67
N PHE A 104 7.45 -5.18 -11.14
CA PHE A 104 8.39 -4.19 -11.71
C PHE A 104 9.48 -3.94 -10.68
N ASP A 105 10.63 -4.58 -10.85
CA ASP A 105 11.71 -4.53 -9.85
C ASP A 105 11.19 -4.96 -8.47
N ASN A 106 11.10 -4.05 -7.52
CA ASN A 106 10.61 -4.32 -6.17
C ASN A 106 9.16 -3.86 -5.95
N ILE A 107 8.42 -3.57 -7.02
CA ILE A 107 7.03 -3.13 -6.95
C ILE A 107 6.13 -4.24 -7.48
N LYS A 108 5.18 -4.67 -6.66
CA LYS A 108 4.22 -5.69 -7.04
C LYS A 108 2.86 -5.04 -7.28
N ILE A 109 2.28 -5.29 -8.45
CA ILE A 109 0.95 -4.79 -8.81
C ILE A 109 -0.01 -5.95 -8.77
N LEU A 110 -1.06 -5.83 -7.97
CA LEU A 110 -2.01 -6.93 -7.72
C LEU A 110 -3.45 -6.51 -8.03
N PRO A 111 -4.21 -7.37 -8.71
CA PRO A 111 -5.66 -7.23 -8.71
C PRO A 111 -6.19 -7.23 -7.28
N LEU A 112 -7.29 -6.52 -7.05
CA LEU A 112 -7.87 -6.39 -5.70
C LEU A 112 -8.06 -7.76 -5.02
N ALA A 113 -8.64 -8.73 -5.73
CA ALA A 113 -8.87 -10.05 -5.16
C ALA A 113 -7.57 -10.76 -4.76
N GLU A 114 -6.53 -10.62 -5.58
CA GLU A 114 -5.22 -11.20 -5.30
C GLU A 114 -4.55 -10.49 -4.11
N PHE A 115 -4.74 -9.18 -4.01
CA PHE A 115 -4.24 -8.44 -2.86
C PHE A 115 -4.86 -8.92 -1.56
N VAL A 116 -6.18 -9.05 -1.52
CA VAL A 116 -6.90 -9.50 -0.33
C VAL A 116 -6.45 -10.92 0.06
N LYS A 117 -6.33 -11.80 -0.92
CA LYS A 117 -5.85 -13.17 -0.70
C LYS A 117 -4.43 -13.19 -0.11
N ALA A 118 -3.52 -12.40 -0.68
CA ALA A 118 -2.15 -12.31 -0.20
C ALA A 118 -2.10 -11.69 1.20
N LEU A 119 -2.94 -10.69 1.46
CA LEU A 119 -3.02 -10.04 2.77
C LEU A 119 -3.36 -11.06 3.86
N PHE A 120 -4.43 -11.84 3.68
CA PHE A 120 -4.87 -12.79 4.69
C PHE A 120 -3.99 -14.05 4.73
N ALA A 121 -3.14 -14.26 3.75
CA ALA A 121 -2.09 -15.28 3.79
C ALA A 121 -0.82 -14.81 4.52
N GLY A 122 -0.78 -13.56 4.97
CA GLY A 122 0.39 -13.01 5.64
C GLY A 122 1.53 -12.64 4.72
N GLU A 123 1.25 -12.46 3.43
CA GLU A 123 2.27 -12.17 2.42
C GLU A 123 2.51 -10.68 2.20
N ILE A 124 1.68 -9.82 2.78
CA ILE A 124 1.83 -8.37 2.65
C ILE A 124 2.62 -7.81 3.85
N TYR A 125 2.19 -8.18 5.02
CA TYR A 125 2.92 -7.88 6.27
C TYR A 125 2.55 -8.81 7.38
#